data_32f68511e09f3299e0e3acb1e54f3f00
#
_entry.id   32f68511e09f3299e0e3acb1e54f3f00
#
_cell.length_a   1.000
_cell.length_b   1.000
_cell.length_c   1.000
_cell.angle_alpha   90.00
_cell.angle_beta   90.00
_cell.angle_gamma   90.00
#
_symmetry.space_group_name_H-M   'P 1'
#
loop_
_entity.id
_entity.type
_entity.pdbx_description
1 polymer ?
#
loop_
_entity_poly.entity_id
_entity_poly.type
_entity_poly.pdbx_seq_one_letter_code
_entity_poly.pdbx_strand_id
1 'polypeptide(L)'
;PHLNKCALADFDGLCSADMYPIRTEQELTPDFLLHWMLAQPFLDYATESSMRVAMPKLNRDTLSAAPLVVPPEPEQNAIVAHIRKVTHRIDSMATKVEAAIDRLTEYRNALITAATTGKIDVRNVRISGPVS
;
A
#
# COMPACT_ATOMS: atom_id res chain seq x y z
N PRO A 1 -15.93 -1.38 -2.86
CA PRO A 1 -15.08 -1.97 -1.83
C PRO A 1 -13.70 -2.36 -2.33
N HIS A 2 -13.53 -2.77 -3.60
CA HIS A 2 -12.23 -3.22 -4.15
C HIS A 2 -11.09 -2.20 -4.07
N LEU A 3 -11.35 -0.92 -3.85
CA LEU A 3 -10.33 0.12 -3.81
C LEU A 3 -9.94 0.54 -2.39
N ASN A 4 -10.67 0.12 -1.38
CA ASN A 4 -10.50 0.42 0.04
C ASN A 4 -9.64 1.68 0.33
N LYS A 5 -10.16 2.84 -0.02
CA LYS A 5 -9.46 4.12 0.18
C LYS A 5 -9.90 4.73 1.50
N CYS A 6 -9.04 4.62 2.50
CA CYS A 6 -9.19 5.27 3.80
C CYS A 6 -7.98 6.19 4.02
N ALA A 7 -8.20 7.33 4.65
CA ALA A 7 -7.15 8.27 5.02
C ALA A 7 -7.53 9.01 6.30
N LEU A 8 -6.53 9.43 7.06
CA LEU A 8 -6.71 10.41 8.14
C LEU A 8 -6.67 11.82 7.53
N ALA A 9 -7.62 12.65 7.94
CA ALA A 9 -7.57 14.06 7.63
C ALA A 9 -6.74 14.79 8.70
N ASP A 10 -5.73 15.50 8.28
CA ASP A 10 -4.85 16.34 9.12
C ASP A 10 -5.20 17.83 8.99
N PHE A 11 -6.30 18.15 8.32
CA PHE A 11 -6.80 19.50 8.11
C PHE A 11 -8.33 19.53 8.10
N ASP A 12 -8.91 20.68 8.36
CA ASP A 12 -10.35 20.93 8.21
C ASP A 12 -10.71 21.11 6.73
N GLY A 13 -11.76 20.42 6.27
CA GLY A 13 -12.15 20.45 4.87
C GLY A 13 -13.55 19.93 4.61
N LEU A 14 -13.94 19.98 3.34
CA LEU A 14 -15.17 19.40 2.82
C LEU A 14 -14.83 18.14 2.05
N CYS A 15 -15.66 17.11 2.19
CA CYS A 15 -15.57 15.89 1.39
C CYS A 15 -16.75 15.77 0.44
N SER A 16 -16.61 14.96 -0.61
CA SER A 16 -17.71 14.67 -1.53
C SER A 16 -18.78 13.80 -0.87
N ALA A 17 -19.98 13.77 -1.45
CA ALA A 17 -21.09 12.94 -0.98
C ALA A 17 -20.81 11.42 -1.05
N ASP A 18 -19.76 11.02 -1.77
CA ASP A 18 -19.35 9.61 -1.88
C ASP A 18 -18.36 9.17 -0.79
N MET A 19 -17.96 10.09 0.09
CA MET A 19 -17.08 9.82 1.22
C MET A 19 -17.88 9.80 2.52
N TYR A 20 -17.43 8.95 3.45
CA TYR A 20 -17.96 8.90 4.81
C TYR A 20 -16.93 9.49 5.77
N PRO A 21 -17.16 10.70 6.31
CA PRO A 21 -16.37 11.20 7.41
C PRO A 21 -16.70 10.41 8.68
N ILE A 22 -15.69 9.75 9.25
CA ILE A 22 -15.82 8.95 10.47
C ILE A 22 -15.08 9.67 11.59
N ARG A 23 -15.74 9.85 12.72
CA ARG A 23 -15.13 10.34 13.95
C ARG A 23 -15.08 9.22 14.97
N THR A 24 -13.97 9.10 15.65
CA THR A 24 -13.80 8.15 16.75
C THR A 24 -14.28 8.77 18.06
N GLU A 25 -14.82 7.93 18.95
CA GLU A 25 -15.13 8.27 20.34
C GLU A 25 -13.94 7.95 21.25
N GLN A 26 -14.04 8.28 22.54
CA GLN A 26 -12.92 8.37 23.49
C GLN A 26 -12.05 7.12 23.62
N GLU A 27 -12.57 5.93 23.34
CA GLU A 27 -11.84 4.66 23.50
C GLU A 27 -11.11 4.19 22.24
N LEU A 28 -11.35 4.82 21.09
CA LEU A 28 -10.83 4.39 19.80
C LEU A 28 -9.99 5.51 19.16
N THR A 29 -8.71 5.23 18.94
CA THR A 29 -7.83 6.19 18.27
C THR A 29 -8.05 6.17 16.74
N PRO A 30 -8.04 7.33 16.06
CA PRO A 30 -8.24 7.42 14.61
C PRO A 30 -7.20 6.60 13.83
N ASP A 31 -5.96 6.60 14.27
CA ASP A 31 -4.87 5.83 13.67
C ASP A 31 -5.11 4.31 13.71
N PHE A 32 -5.57 3.81 14.85
CA PHE A 32 -5.90 2.39 14.99
C PHE A 32 -7.07 2.02 14.09
N LEU A 33 -8.14 2.84 14.08
CA LEU A 33 -9.29 2.63 13.20
C LEU A 33 -8.88 2.61 11.72
N LEU A 34 -8.00 3.53 11.29
CA LEU A 34 -7.49 3.52 9.91
C LEU A 34 -6.83 2.18 9.56
N HIS A 35 -5.92 1.70 10.41
CA HIS A 35 -5.23 0.43 10.16
C HIS A 35 -6.19 -0.77 10.19
N TRP A 36 -7.19 -0.75 11.08
CA TRP A 36 -8.21 -1.79 11.10
C TRP A 36 -9.07 -1.79 9.83
N MET A 37 -9.48 -0.62 9.32
CA MET A 37 -10.24 -0.50 8.07
C MET A 37 -9.43 -0.94 6.83
N LEU A 38 -8.11 -0.89 6.90
CA LEU A 38 -7.22 -1.37 5.84
C LEU A 38 -6.88 -2.87 5.98
N ALA A 39 -7.22 -3.49 7.11
CA ALA A 39 -6.91 -4.88 7.38
C ALA A 39 -7.85 -5.84 6.63
N GLN A 40 -7.34 -7.03 6.31
CA GLN A 40 -8.07 -8.05 5.55
C GLN A 40 -9.42 -8.42 6.17
N PRO A 41 -9.58 -8.60 7.50
CA PRO A 41 -10.88 -8.93 8.08
C PRO A 41 -11.98 -7.91 7.80
N PHE A 42 -11.65 -6.61 7.80
CA PHE A 42 -12.61 -5.58 7.42
C PHE A 42 -12.92 -5.60 5.93
N LEU A 43 -11.92 -5.84 5.09
CA LEU A 43 -12.11 -5.96 3.63
C LEU A 43 -13.02 -7.12 3.27
N ASP A 44 -12.84 -8.28 3.91
CA ASP A 44 -13.68 -9.45 3.71
C ASP A 44 -15.12 -9.16 4.13
N TYR A 45 -15.32 -8.60 5.33
CA TYR A 45 -16.63 -8.15 5.81
C TYR A 45 -17.30 -7.17 4.85
N ALA A 46 -16.56 -6.15 4.40
CA ALA A 46 -17.06 -5.13 3.49
C ALA A 46 -17.44 -5.72 2.11
N THR A 47 -16.63 -6.65 1.63
CA THR A 47 -16.87 -7.33 0.34
C THR A 47 -18.11 -8.22 0.41
N GLU A 48 -18.21 -9.08 1.42
CA GLU A 48 -19.37 -9.97 1.62
C GLU A 48 -20.68 -9.19 1.78
N SER A 49 -20.63 -8.09 2.57
CA SER A 49 -21.79 -7.23 2.78
C SER A 49 -22.22 -6.46 1.54
N SER A 50 -21.30 -6.19 0.63
CA SER A 50 -21.58 -5.45 -0.62
C SER A 50 -22.01 -6.32 -1.79
N MET A 51 -21.74 -7.62 -1.78
CA MET A 51 -22.05 -8.54 -2.89
C MET A 51 -23.56 -8.78 -3.12
N ARG A 52 -24.43 -8.29 -2.24
CA ARG A 52 -25.88 -8.49 -2.32
C ARG A 52 -26.62 -7.44 -3.18
N VAL A 53 -25.91 -6.49 -3.79
CA VAL A 53 -26.49 -5.39 -4.58
C VAL A 53 -25.76 -5.21 -5.92
N ALA A 54 -26.50 -4.81 -6.95
CA ALA A 54 -25.98 -4.61 -8.31
C ALA A 54 -24.88 -3.52 -8.41
N MET A 55 -24.85 -2.56 -7.47
CA MET A 55 -23.74 -1.63 -7.27
C MET A 55 -23.18 -1.81 -5.85
N PRO A 56 -21.99 -2.42 -5.71
CA PRO A 56 -21.41 -2.68 -4.40
C PRO A 56 -21.05 -1.36 -3.71
N LYS A 57 -21.90 -0.90 -2.80
CA LYS A 57 -21.69 0.29 -1.96
C LYS A 57 -21.89 -0.09 -0.51
N LEU A 58 -20.91 0.21 0.32
CA LEU A 58 -21.06 0.15 1.77
C LEU A 58 -22.00 1.29 2.20
N ASN A 59 -23.04 0.95 2.95
CA ASN A 59 -23.89 1.93 3.58
C ASN A 59 -23.48 2.17 5.04
N ARG A 60 -24.06 3.17 5.69
CA ARG A 60 -23.74 3.53 7.08
C ARG A 60 -24.07 2.40 8.05
N ASP A 61 -25.17 1.71 7.85
CA ASP A 61 -25.60 0.63 8.73
C ASP A 61 -24.64 -0.55 8.69
N THR A 62 -24.15 -0.89 7.49
CA THR A 62 -23.11 -1.90 7.31
C THR A 62 -21.79 -1.48 7.98
N LEU A 63 -21.39 -0.21 7.85
CA LEU A 63 -20.17 0.28 8.51
C LEU A 63 -20.30 0.25 10.03
N SER A 64 -21.44 0.67 10.58
CA SER A 64 -21.68 0.68 12.04
C SER A 64 -21.82 -0.71 12.64
N ALA A 65 -22.20 -1.71 11.85
CA ALA A 65 -22.33 -3.10 12.29
C ALA A 65 -21.01 -3.91 12.12
N ALA A 66 -19.95 -3.29 11.60
CA ALA A 66 -18.69 -3.98 11.41
C ALA A 66 -18.07 -4.40 12.76
N PRO A 67 -17.67 -5.67 12.92
CA PRO A 67 -17.12 -6.17 14.18
C PRO A 67 -15.71 -5.62 14.39
N LEU A 68 -15.54 -4.74 15.38
CA LEU A 68 -14.25 -4.16 15.77
C LEU A 68 -13.93 -4.54 17.22
N VAL A 69 -12.78 -5.15 17.43
CA VAL A 69 -12.22 -5.34 18.77
C VAL A 69 -11.39 -4.09 19.11
N VAL A 70 -11.74 -3.43 20.20
CA VAL A 70 -11.07 -2.21 20.65
C VAL A 70 -10.19 -2.55 21.85
N PRO A 71 -8.86 -2.67 21.68
CA PRO A 71 -7.95 -2.84 22.81
C PRO A 71 -7.81 -1.53 23.60
N PRO A 72 -7.24 -1.55 24.81
CA PRO A 72 -6.93 -0.34 25.56
C PRO A 72 -6.03 0.62 24.74
N GLU A 73 -6.19 1.93 24.91
CA GLU A 73 -5.46 2.95 24.15
C GLU A 73 -3.92 2.74 24.10
N PRO A 74 -3.23 2.37 25.20
CA PRO A 74 -1.80 2.11 25.13
C PRO A 74 -1.43 0.97 24.16
N GLU A 75 -2.29 -0.05 24.08
CA GLU A 75 -2.11 -1.18 23.16
C GLU A 75 -2.39 -0.76 21.72
N GLN A 76 -3.44 0.03 21.46
CA GLN A 76 -3.70 0.62 20.14
C GLN A 76 -2.47 1.41 19.64
N ASN A 77 -1.91 2.27 20.49
CA ASN A 77 -0.74 3.06 20.17
C ASN A 77 0.50 2.19 19.88
N ALA A 78 0.70 1.12 20.66
CA ALA A 78 1.79 0.17 20.43
C ALA A 78 1.65 -0.58 19.10
N ILE A 79 0.43 -1.01 18.75
CA ILE A 79 0.12 -1.67 17.47
C ILE A 79 0.41 -0.71 16.31
N VAL A 80 -0.11 0.52 16.37
CA VAL A 80 0.11 1.53 15.32
C VAL A 80 1.60 1.85 15.16
N ALA A 81 2.32 2.03 16.26
CA ALA A 81 3.77 2.29 16.22
C ALA A 81 4.54 1.13 15.57
N HIS A 82 4.16 -0.12 15.88
CA HIS A 82 4.75 -1.30 15.26
C HIS A 82 4.49 -1.33 13.75
N ILE A 83 3.24 -1.14 13.32
CA ILE A 83 2.86 -1.12 11.90
C ILE A 83 3.64 -0.05 11.16
N ARG A 84 3.66 1.20 11.67
CA ARG A 84 4.41 2.32 11.06
C ARG A 84 5.89 1.99 10.90
N LYS A 85 6.51 1.40 11.93
CA LYS A 85 7.94 0.99 11.88
C LYS A 85 8.20 -0.04 10.79
N VAL A 86 7.36 -1.06 10.70
CA VAL A 86 7.51 -2.14 9.71
C VAL A 86 7.26 -1.61 8.29
N THR A 87 6.19 -0.84 8.10
CA THR A 87 5.86 -0.24 6.79
C THR A 87 6.99 0.67 6.32
N HIS A 88 7.47 1.58 7.17
CA HIS A 88 8.60 2.45 6.81
C HIS A 88 9.86 1.66 6.38
N ARG A 89 10.13 0.53 7.04
CA ARG A 89 11.25 -0.34 6.65
C ARG A 89 11.02 -0.96 5.27
N ILE A 90 9.80 -1.41 4.98
CA ILE A 90 9.43 -1.97 3.67
C ILE A 90 9.56 -0.91 2.58
N ASP A 91 9.04 0.30 2.80
CA ASP A 91 9.12 1.41 1.85
C ASP A 91 10.57 1.80 1.55
N SER A 92 11.41 1.84 2.60
CA SER A 92 12.86 2.08 2.44
C SER A 92 13.55 0.99 1.61
N MET A 93 13.14 -0.28 1.77
CA MET A 93 13.67 -1.37 0.95
C MET A 93 13.18 -1.25 -0.50
N ALA A 94 11.89 -0.96 -0.72
CA ALA A 94 11.31 -0.76 -2.05
C ALA A 94 12.07 0.35 -2.81
N THR A 95 12.28 1.50 -2.18
CA THR A 95 13.03 2.62 -2.79
C THR A 95 14.46 2.21 -3.18
N LYS A 96 15.14 1.40 -2.36
CA LYS A 96 16.49 0.91 -2.69
C LYS A 96 16.49 -0.04 -3.89
N VAL A 97 15.46 -0.90 -3.98
CA VAL A 97 15.30 -1.82 -5.11
C VAL A 97 15.02 -1.04 -6.39
N GLU A 98 14.13 -0.06 -6.36
CA GLU A 98 13.85 0.82 -7.51
C GLU A 98 15.13 1.52 -7.99
N ALA A 99 15.90 2.12 -7.09
CA ALA A 99 17.17 2.76 -7.44
C ALA A 99 18.20 1.77 -8.02
N ALA A 100 18.18 0.50 -7.58
CA ALA A 100 19.04 -0.53 -8.16
C ALA A 100 18.61 -0.92 -9.57
N ILE A 101 17.30 -1.02 -9.82
CA ILE A 101 16.73 -1.29 -11.15
C ILE A 101 17.11 -0.18 -12.13
N ASP A 102 16.99 1.08 -11.72
CA ASP A 102 17.35 2.23 -12.54
C ASP A 102 18.85 2.17 -12.93
N ARG A 103 19.73 1.94 -11.96
CA ARG A 103 21.18 1.82 -12.22
C ARG A 103 21.52 0.67 -13.17
N LEU A 104 20.85 -0.49 -12.99
CA LEU A 104 21.05 -1.63 -13.87
C LEU A 104 20.55 -1.34 -15.29
N THR A 105 19.47 -0.59 -15.42
CA THR A 105 18.93 -0.15 -16.70
C THR A 105 19.88 0.82 -17.41
N GLU A 106 20.44 1.81 -16.69
CA GLU A 106 21.46 2.71 -17.20
C GLU A 106 22.72 1.95 -17.63
N TYR A 107 23.20 1.04 -16.81
CA TYR A 107 24.37 0.21 -17.10
C TYR A 107 24.15 -0.65 -18.36
N ARG A 108 22.99 -1.30 -18.47
CA ARG A 108 22.61 -2.08 -19.65
C ARG A 108 22.63 -1.20 -20.92
N ASN A 109 22.05 -0.02 -20.88
CA ASN A 109 22.01 0.91 -22.00
C ASN A 109 23.41 1.42 -22.36
N ALA A 110 24.24 1.71 -21.36
CA ALA A 110 25.64 2.09 -21.58
C ALA A 110 26.46 0.97 -22.22
N LEU A 111 26.28 -0.27 -21.79
CA LEU A 111 26.94 -1.45 -22.40
C LEU A 111 26.52 -1.64 -23.86
N ILE A 112 25.20 -1.56 -24.15
CA ILE A 112 24.70 -1.68 -25.53
C ILE A 112 25.33 -0.60 -26.41
N THR A 113 25.30 0.64 -25.94
CA THR A 113 25.89 1.76 -26.67
C THR A 113 27.39 1.57 -26.88
N ALA A 114 28.14 1.17 -25.85
CA ALA A 114 29.58 0.98 -25.94
C ALA A 114 29.96 -0.17 -26.89
N ALA A 115 29.19 -1.26 -26.89
CA ALA A 115 29.38 -2.38 -27.78
C ALA A 115 29.04 -2.04 -29.25
N THR A 116 27.90 -1.36 -29.48
CA THR A 116 27.44 -1.02 -30.83
C THR A 116 28.25 0.11 -31.49
N THR A 117 28.83 1.00 -30.67
CA THR A 117 29.70 2.07 -31.17
C THR A 117 31.18 1.69 -31.26
N GLY A 118 31.53 0.44 -30.93
CA GLY A 118 32.92 -0.05 -30.97
C GLY A 118 33.83 0.46 -29.85
N LYS A 119 33.27 1.05 -28.78
CA LYS A 119 34.03 1.46 -27.60
C LYS A 119 34.50 0.26 -26.77
N ILE A 120 33.84 -0.88 -26.90
CA ILE A 120 34.21 -2.14 -26.30
C ILE A 120 34.48 -3.16 -27.43
N ASP A 121 35.63 -3.81 -27.39
CA ASP A 121 35.94 -4.90 -28.33
C ASP A 121 35.21 -6.18 -27.90
N VAL A 122 34.17 -6.56 -28.64
CA VAL A 122 33.34 -7.74 -28.36
C VAL A 122 33.73 -8.98 -29.16
N ARG A 123 34.80 -8.93 -29.98
CA ARG A 123 35.19 -10.02 -30.89
C ARG A 123 35.59 -11.31 -30.15
N ASN A 124 36.07 -11.20 -28.92
CA ASN A 124 36.53 -12.32 -28.11
C ASN A 124 35.56 -12.75 -27.00
N VAL A 125 34.34 -12.19 -26.98
CA VAL A 125 33.33 -12.54 -25.96
C VAL A 125 32.72 -13.89 -26.32
N ARG A 126 33.02 -14.91 -25.53
CA ARG A 126 32.33 -16.19 -25.62
C ARG A 126 30.94 -16.08 -25.00
N ILE A 127 29.90 -16.20 -25.82
CA ILE A 127 28.52 -16.31 -25.35
C ILE A 127 28.33 -17.74 -24.85
N SER A 128 28.39 -17.94 -23.54
CA SER A 128 28.09 -19.22 -22.90
C SER A 128 26.62 -19.25 -22.49
N GLY A 129 25.81 -19.92 -23.32
CA GLY A 129 24.41 -20.25 -23.02
C GLY A 129 23.37 -19.56 -23.92
N PRO A 130 22.21 -20.18 -24.09
CA PRO A 130 21.11 -19.55 -24.81
C PRO A 130 20.58 -18.34 -24.03
N VAL A 131 20.50 -17.20 -24.70
CA VAL A 131 19.76 -16.02 -24.22
C VAL A 131 18.28 -16.36 -24.39
N SER A 132 17.63 -16.83 -23.34
CA SER A 132 16.15 -17.01 -23.29
C SER A 132 15.45 -15.74 -22.89
#